data_7431c89f3bb14a876c62cbf757a26e1a
#
_entry.id   7431c89f3bb14a876c62cbf757a26e1a
#
_cell.length_a   1.000
_cell.length_b   1.000
_cell.length_c   1.000
_cell.angle_alpha   90.00
_cell.angle_beta   90.00
_cell.angle_gamma   90.00
#
_symmetry.space_group_name_H-M   'P 1'
#
loop_
_entity.id
_entity.type
_entity.pdbx_description
1 polymer ?
#
loop_
_entity_poly.entity_id
_entity_poly.type
_entity_poly.pdbx_seq_one_letter_code
_entity_poly.pdbx_strand_id
1 'polypeptide(L)'
;MQGIALVGAGLALLATLGIGLVAHELTHAAVLHAFGVPYDIRWFPGRAADDSLNAGVSSAWATVTPRRIPPGMSAWTLRLSAVAPLALAAPFLLVPAGVLPDPLAGPAPVVAATVAWLGCALPSPRDFSLFWGADQVVANPQSCKDRQ
;
A
#
# COMPACT_ATOMS: atom_id res chain seq x y z
N MET A 1 -11.59 21.91 -26.00
CA MET A 1 -11.78 21.84 -24.55
C MET A 1 -11.59 20.42 -23.99
N GLN A 2 -12.00 19.35 -24.71
CA GLN A 2 -11.82 17.96 -24.25
C GLN A 2 -10.36 17.55 -24.05
N GLY A 3 -9.43 17.98 -24.92
CA GLY A 3 -8.01 17.65 -24.77
C GLY A 3 -7.38 18.15 -23.48
N ILE A 4 -7.72 19.36 -23.05
CA ILE A 4 -7.21 19.92 -21.78
C ILE A 4 -7.75 19.12 -20.56
N ALA A 5 -9.02 18.71 -20.60
CA ALA A 5 -9.60 17.89 -19.54
C ALA A 5 -8.95 16.52 -19.44
N LEU A 6 -8.60 15.88 -20.57
CA LEU A 6 -7.88 14.59 -20.59
C LEU A 6 -6.46 14.71 -20.06
N VAL A 7 -5.73 15.76 -20.44
CA VAL A 7 -4.38 16.01 -19.90
C VAL A 7 -4.45 16.25 -18.40
N GLY A 8 -5.40 17.06 -17.94
CA GLY A 8 -5.62 17.31 -16.51
C GLY A 8 -5.97 16.04 -15.73
N ALA A 9 -6.81 15.16 -16.31
CA ALA A 9 -7.14 13.88 -15.69
C ALA A 9 -5.92 12.95 -15.62
N GLY A 10 -5.10 12.88 -16.68
CA GLY A 10 -3.88 12.10 -16.68
C GLY A 10 -2.87 12.56 -15.63
N LEU A 11 -2.64 13.87 -15.52
CA LEU A 11 -1.76 14.44 -14.49
C LEU A 11 -2.28 14.19 -13.07
N ALA A 12 -3.59 14.37 -12.85
CA ALA A 12 -4.20 14.10 -11.56
C ALA A 12 -4.08 12.62 -11.18
N LEU A 13 -4.31 11.70 -12.11
CA LEU A 13 -4.15 10.27 -11.91
C LEU A 13 -2.71 9.93 -11.50
N LEU A 14 -1.71 10.37 -12.27
CA LEU A 14 -0.30 10.05 -11.99
C LEU A 14 0.18 10.65 -10.67
N ALA A 15 -0.17 11.90 -10.39
CA ALA A 15 0.18 12.54 -9.11
C ALA A 15 -0.45 11.81 -7.93
N THR A 16 -1.74 11.45 -8.05
CA THR A 16 -2.46 10.74 -6.98
C THR A 16 -1.94 9.32 -6.80
N LEU A 17 -1.59 8.60 -7.88
CA LEU A 17 -0.93 7.30 -7.76
C LEU A 17 0.40 7.41 -7.00
N GLY A 18 1.25 8.39 -7.32
CA GLY A 18 2.52 8.58 -6.63
C GLY A 18 2.32 8.85 -5.12
N ILE A 19 1.43 9.78 -4.78
CA ILE A 19 1.11 10.10 -3.38
C ILE A 19 0.44 8.90 -2.68
N GLY A 20 -0.49 8.25 -3.36
CA GLY A 20 -1.24 7.12 -2.83
C GLY A 20 -0.37 5.90 -2.53
N LEU A 21 0.63 5.61 -3.38
CA LEU A 21 1.61 4.54 -3.13
C LEU A 21 2.44 4.83 -1.87
N VAL A 22 2.90 6.08 -1.70
CA VAL A 22 3.60 6.48 -0.47
C VAL A 22 2.68 6.33 0.75
N ALA A 23 1.43 6.81 0.66
CA ALA A 23 0.46 6.69 1.74
C ALA A 23 0.17 5.22 2.07
N HIS A 24 0.04 4.35 1.07
CA HIS A 24 -0.15 2.91 1.23
C HIS A 24 0.95 2.29 2.11
N GLU A 25 2.21 2.49 1.75
CA GLU A 25 3.35 1.96 2.53
C GLU A 25 3.41 2.56 3.94
N LEU A 26 3.09 3.84 4.07
CA LEU A 26 3.08 4.49 5.38
C LEU A 26 1.98 3.93 6.31
N THR A 27 0.85 3.44 5.78
CA THR A 27 -0.17 2.78 6.62
C THR A 27 0.35 1.48 7.22
N HIS A 28 1.10 0.66 6.45
CA HIS A 28 1.77 -0.52 6.98
C HIS A 28 2.76 -0.15 8.09
N ALA A 29 3.61 0.85 7.81
CA ALA A 29 4.59 1.34 8.76
C ALA A 29 3.94 1.87 10.04
N ALA A 30 2.83 2.59 9.93
CA ALA A 30 2.10 3.13 11.07
C ALA A 30 1.57 2.04 12.00
N VAL A 31 1.01 0.95 11.44
CA VAL A 31 0.55 -0.18 12.24
C VAL A 31 1.72 -0.88 12.91
N LEU A 32 2.80 -1.20 12.19
CA LEU A 32 3.99 -1.83 12.77
C LEU A 32 4.59 -0.96 13.88
N HIS A 33 4.66 0.36 13.66
CA HIS A 33 5.13 1.31 14.67
C HIS A 33 4.26 1.30 15.93
N ALA A 34 2.93 1.34 15.77
CA ALA A 34 1.97 1.34 16.88
C ALA A 34 2.09 0.08 17.77
N PHE A 35 2.48 -1.04 17.17
CA PHE A 35 2.70 -2.31 17.89
C PHE A 35 4.16 -2.53 18.29
N GLY A 36 5.04 -1.54 18.14
CA GLY A 36 6.46 -1.62 18.54
C GLY A 36 7.28 -2.61 17.71
N VAL A 37 6.84 -2.95 16.51
CA VAL A 37 7.57 -3.84 15.59
C VAL A 37 8.60 -3.04 14.83
N PRO A 38 9.90 -3.32 14.94
CA PRO A 38 10.93 -2.65 14.15
C PRO A 38 10.77 -3.01 12.67
N TYR A 39 10.81 -2.02 11.80
CA TYR A 39 10.65 -2.18 10.34
C TYR A 39 11.67 -1.37 9.55
N ASP A 40 11.89 -1.78 8.30
CA ASP A 40 12.64 -1.05 7.29
C ASP A 40 11.69 -0.57 6.19
N ILE A 41 11.89 0.66 5.74
CA ILE A 41 11.25 1.18 4.52
C ILE A 41 12.34 1.22 3.45
N ARG A 42 12.16 0.48 2.37
CA ARG A 42 13.03 0.54 1.19
C ARG A 42 12.27 1.17 0.03
N TRP A 43 12.84 2.23 -0.51
CA TRP A 43 12.34 2.89 -1.71
C TRP A 43 13.07 2.31 -2.93
N PHE A 44 12.34 1.94 -3.97
CA PHE A 44 12.87 1.38 -5.22
C PHE A 44 13.81 0.15 -5.04
N PRO A 45 13.38 -0.91 -4.34
CA PRO A 45 14.25 -2.03 -4.03
C PRO A 45 14.81 -2.78 -5.25
N GLY A 46 14.22 -2.65 -6.44
CA GLY A 46 14.65 -3.34 -7.66
C GLY A 46 15.79 -2.69 -8.44
N ARG A 47 16.34 -1.54 -8.00
CA ARG A 47 17.42 -0.83 -8.73
C ARG A 47 18.83 -1.18 -8.28
N ALA A 48 19.00 -1.96 -7.22
CA ALA A 48 20.30 -2.16 -6.59
C ALA A 48 20.91 -3.57 -6.73
N ALA A 49 20.22 -4.55 -7.29
CA ALA A 49 20.79 -5.89 -7.45
C ALA A 49 20.11 -6.67 -8.58
N ASP A 50 20.94 -7.12 -9.48
CA ASP A 50 20.79 -8.16 -10.48
C ASP A 50 20.22 -7.80 -11.86
N ASP A 51 21.13 -7.92 -12.84
CA ASP A 51 20.93 -8.00 -14.30
C ASP A 51 20.16 -9.25 -14.75
N SER A 52 19.30 -9.84 -13.93
CA SER A 52 18.48 -10.95 -14.37
C SER A 52 17.20 -10.43 -15.04
N LEU A 53 17.09 -10.67 -16.34
CA LEU A 53 15.94 -10.41 -17.21
C LEU A 53 14.62 -11.07 -16.74
N ASN A 54 14.62 -11.72 -15.58
CA ASN A 54 13.48 -12.35 -14.92
C ASN A 54 12.89 -11.54 -13.77
N ALA A 55 13.33 -10.31 -13.54
CA ALA A 55 12.63 -9.38 -12.65
C ALA A 55 11.31 -8.97 -13.30
N GLY A 56 10.37 -9.90 -13.35
CA GLY A 56 9.00 -9.63 -13.77
C GLY A 56 8.43 -8.49 -12.93
N VAL A 57 7.74 -7.58 -13.57
CA VAL A 57 6.86 -6.45 -13.20
C VAL A 57 6.52 -6.20 -11.70
N SER A 58 7.20 -6.83 -10.76
CA SER A 58 7.03 -6.74 -9.31
C SER A 58 8.09 -5.88 -8.61
N SER A 59 8.69 -4.91 -9.32
CA SER A 59 9.49 -3.89 -8.63
C SER A 59 8.55 -2.97 -7.87
N ALA A 60 8.22 -3.36 -6.64
CA ALA A 60 7.51 -2.47 -5.72
C ALA A 60 8.29 -1.15 -5.62
N TRP A 61 7.60 -0.02 -5.82
CA TRP A 61 8.18 1.33 -5.70
C TRP A 61 8.65 1.63 -4.28
N ALA A 62 8.04 0.95 -3.32
CA ALA A 62 8.41 0.98 -1.92
C ALA A 62 8.05 -0.36 -1.27
N THR A 63 8.69 -0.69 -0.17
CA THR A 63 8.39 -1.90 0.60
C THR A 63 8.68 -1.64 2.06
N VAL A 64 7.69 -1.90 2.92
CA VAL A 64 7.84 -1.94 4.37
C VAL A 64 8.03 -3.40 4.78
N THR A 65 9.14 -3.69 5.46
CA THR A 65 9.46 -5.06 5.89
C THR A 65 9.80 -5.05 7.38
N PRO A 66 9.17 -5.88 8.22
CA PRO A 66 9.58 -6.02 9.61
C PRO A 66 10.99 -6.60 9.69
N ARG A 67 11.88 -5.93 10.45
CA ARG A 67 13.28 -6.37 10.67
C ARG A 67 13.37 -7.58 11.57
N ARG A 68 12.53 -7.61 12.58
CA ARG A 68 12.48 -8.66 13.60
C ARG A 68 11.07 -8.79 14.10
N ILE A 69 10.64 -10.01 14.28
CA ILE A 69 9.36 -10.31 14.92
C ILE A 69 9.64 -10.45 16.43
N PRO A 70 9.08 -9.58 17.29
CA PRO A 70 9.25 -9.71 18.73
C PRO A 70 8.72 -11.06 19.23
N PRO A 71 9.40 -11.69 20.22
CA PRO A 71 8.90 -12.92 20.81
C PRO A 71 7.52 -12.67 21.44
N GLY A 72 6.57 -13.57 21.19
CA GLY A 72 5.20 -13.44 21.70
C GLY A 72 4.29 -12.50 20.89
N MET A 73 4.76 -11.98 19.74
CA MET A 73 3.92 -11.16 18.88
C MET A 73 2.76 -12.00 18.32
N SER A 74 1.55 -11.41 18.34
CA SER A 74 0.38 -12.03 17.75
C SER A 74 0.42 -11.94 16.21
N ALA A 75 0.07 -13.03 15.52
CA ALA A 75 -0.13 -13.04 14.07
C ALA A 75 -1.18 -12.00 13.62
N TRP A 76 -2.10 -11.61 14.50
CA TRP A 76 -3.09 -10.58 14.24
C TRP A 76 -2.48 -9.22 13.93
N THR A 77 -1.34 -8.87 14.55
CA THR A 77 -0.61 -7.62 14.26
C THR A 77 -0.16 -7.56 12.80
N LEU A 78 0.34 -8.68 12.26
CA LEU A 78 0.74 -8.76 10.85
C LEU A 78 -0.47 -8.69 9.93
N ARG A 79 -1.57 -9.35 10.30
CA ARG A 79 -2.83 -9.29 9.53
C ARG A 79 -3.40 -7.87 9.50
N LEU A 80 -3.38 -7.18 10.64
CA LEU A 80 -3.83 -5.80 10.72
C LEU A 80 -2.93 -4.88 9.87
N SER A 81 -1.62 -5.08 9.94
CA SER A 81 -0.69 -4.35 9.05
C SER A 81 -1.03 -4.60 7.58
N ALA A 82 -1.27 -5.84 7.18
CA ALA A 82 -1.56 -6.21 5.80
C ALA A 82 -2.83 -5.55 5.23
N VAL A 83 -3.85 -5.31 6.06
CA VAL A 83 -5.10 -4.66 5.64
C VAL A 83 -5.14 -3.16 5.93
N ALA A 84 -4.09 -2.60 6.54
CA ALA A 84 -4.02 -1.19 6.93
C ALA A 84 -4.29 -0.21 5.78
N PRO A 85 -3.86 -0.45 4.51
CA PRO A 85 -4.14 0.45 3.40
C PRO A 85 -5.64 0.69 3.15
N LEU A 86 -6.52 -0.24 3.53
CA LEU A 86 -7.97 -0.03 3.42
C LEU A 86 -8.44 1.21 4.20
N ALA A 87 -7.70 1.65 5.22
CA ALA A 87 -8.00 2.87 5.96
C ALA A 87 -7.95 4.13 5.05
N LEU A 88 -7.21 4.09 3.94
CA LEU A 88 -7.18 5.18 2.96
C LEU A 88 -8.53 5.38 2.26
N ALA A 89 -9.37 4.35 2.22
CA ALA A 89 -10.73 4.43 1.68
C ALA A 89 -11.74 4.97 2.70
N ALA A 90 -11.39 5.06 4.00
CA ALA A 90 -12.33 5.46 5.05
C ALA A 90 -13.04 6.81 4.81
N PRO A 91 -12.39 7.88 4.28
CA PRO A 91 -13.07 9.14 4.00
C PRO A 91 -14.24 8.99 3.02
N PHE A 92 -14.19 8.02 2.11
CA PHE A 92 -15.24 7.79 1.11
C PHE A 92 -16.52 7.18 1.73
N LEU A 93 -16.46 6.63 2.94
CA LEU A 93 -17.64 6.19 3.67
C LEU A 93 -18.56 7.37 4.06
N LEU A 94 -18.04 8.59 4.04
CA LEU A 94 -18.79 9.80 4.32
C LEU A 94 -19.64 10.27 3.12
N VAL A 95 -19.39 9.74 1.93
CA VAL A 95 -20.17 10.06 0.71
C VAL A 95 -21.61 9.52 0.83
N PRO A 96 -21.85 8.23 1.08
CA PRO A 96 -23.20 7.71 1.23
C PRO A 96 -23.90 8.26 2.49
N ALA A 97 -23.14 8.75 3.48
CA ALA A 97 -23.70 9.45 4.63
C ALA A 97 -24.11 10.90 4.33
N GLY A 98 -23.90 11.39 3.09
CA GLY A 98 -24.25 12.76 2.68
C GLY A 98 -23.35 13.86 3.27
N VAL A 99 -22.24 13.48 3.90
CA VAL A 99 -21.30 14.44 4.53
C VAL A 99 -20.33 15.00 3.49
N LEU A 100 -19.91 14.17 2.53
CA LEU A 100 -19.05 14.58 1.42
C LEU A 100 -19.79 14.47 0.09
N PRO A 101 -19.54 15.38 -0.87
CA PRO A 101 -20.05 15.26 -2.22
C PRO A 101 -19.46 14.02 -2.91
N ASP A 102 -20.22 13.40 -3.82
CA ASP A 102 -19.73 12.28 -4.60
C ASP A 102 -18.62 12.72 -5.57
N PRO A 103 -17.36 12.31 -5.36
CA PRO A 103 -16.26 12.70 -6.22
C PRO A 103 -16.32 12.04 -7.60
N LEU A 104 -17.07 10.94 -7.76
CA LEU A 104 -17.25 10.27 -9.05
C LEU A 104 -18.26 11.01 -9.95
N ALA A 105 -19.09 11.87 -9.38
CA ALA A 105 -19.95 12.81 -10.14
C ALA A 105 -19.20 14.10 -10.52
N GLY A 106 -17.94 14.26 -10.13
CA GLY A 106 -17.13 15.44 -10.36
C GLY A 106 -16.50 15.52 -11.76
N PRO A 107 -15.69 16.56 -12.02
CA PRO A 107 -14.96 16.70 -13.28
C PRO A 107 -13.90 15.60 -13.44
N ALA A 108 -13.53 15.29 -14.70
CA ALA A 108 -12.65 14.19 -15.06
C ALA A 108 -11.34 14.09 -14.22
N PRO A 109 -10.62 15.18 -13.89
CA PRO A 109 -9.45 15.10 -13.02
C PRO A 109 -9.75 14.59 -11.60
N VAL A 110 -10.91 14.97 -11.04
CA VAL A 110 -11.33 14.53 -9.70
C VAL A 110 -11.69 13.04 -9.73
N VAL A 111 -12.42 12.60 -10.75
CA VAL A 111 -12.75 11.18 -10.95
C VAL A 111 -11.45 10.35 -11.08
N ALA A 112 -10.52 10.81 -11.92
CA ALA A 112 -9.23 10.14 -12.14
C ALA A 112 -8.41 10.04 -10.83
N ALA A 113 -8.32 11.11 -10.06
CA ALA A 113 -7.66 11.12 -8.76
C ALA A 113 -8.34 10.16 -7.76
N THR A 114 -9.67 10.17 -7.71
CA THR A 114 -10.45 9.29 -6.83
C THR A 114 -10.20 7.82 -7.14
N VAL A 115 -10.26 7.44 -8.42
CA VAL A 115 -10.00 6.06 -8.85
C VAL A 115 -8.57 5.64 -8.52
N ALA A 116 -7.58 6.52 -8.77
CA ALA A 116 -6.18 6.26 -8.42
C ALA A 116 -6.00 6.05 -6.91
N TRP A 117 -6.60 6.92 -6.09
CA TRP A 117 -6.52 6.82 -4.63
C TRP A 117 -7.16 5.55 -4.10
N LEU A 118 -8.36 5.21 -4.55
CA LEU A 118 -9.05 3.98 -4.17
C LEU A 118 -8.27 2.74 -4.61
N GLY A 119 -7.61 2.78 -5.79
CA GLY A 119 -6.70 1.74 -6.22
C GLY A 119 -5.54 1.53 -5.25
N CYS A 120 -4.95 2.63 -4.73
CA CYS A 120 -3.90 2.57 -3.72
C CYS A 120 -4.40 2.11 -2.33
N ALA A 121 -5.69 2.22 -2.04
CA ALA A 121 -6.26 1.71 -0.80
C ALA A 121 -6.42 0.18 -0.78
N LEU A 122 -6.37 -0.48 -1.94
CA LEU A 122 -6.49 -1.93 -2.02
C LEU A 122 -5.20 -2.62 -1.54
N PRO A 123 -5.31 -3.69 -0.73
CA PRO A 123 -4.16 -4.51 -0.37
C PRO A 123 -3.50 -5.11 -1.61
N SER A 124 -2.18 -5.10 -1.65
CA SER A 124 -1.39 -5.72 -2.71
C SER A 124 -1.45 -7.26 -2.63
N PRO A 125 -1.09 -8.01 -3.70
CA PRO A 125 -0.95 -9.46 -3.61
C PRO A 125 0.03 -9.93 -2.52
N ARG A 126 1.02 -9.10 -2.19
CA ARG A 126 1.98 -9.34 -1.13
C ARG A 126 1.35 -9.22 0.25
N ASP A 127 0.46 -8.25 0.43
CA ASP A 127 -0.29 -8.06 1.68
C ASP A 127 -1.22 -9.23 1.93
N PHE A 128 -1.90 -9.73 0.89
CA PHE A 128 -2.70 -10.95 0.99
C PHE A 128 -1.85 -12.16 1.39
N SER A 129 -0.66 -12.32 0.82
CA SER A 129 0.25 -13.40 1.19
C SER A 129 0.69 -13.29 2.66
N LEU A 130 0.96 -12.08 3.13
CA LEU A 130 1.27 -11.82 4.54
C LEU A 130 0.07 -12.09 5.44
N PHE A 131 -1.13 -11.67 5.05
CA PHE A 131 -2.36 -11.88 5.82
C PHE A 131 -2.63 -13.37 6.08
N TRP A 132 -2.55 -14.19 5.04
CA TRP A 132 -2.78 -15.64 5.15
C TRP A 132 -1.61 -16.39 5.79
N GLY A 133 -0.38 -15.96 5.52
CA GLY A 133 0.84 -16.58 6.04
C GLY A 133 1.27 -16.09 7.43
N ALA A 134 0.54 -15.18 8.07
CA ALA A 134 0.95 -14.52 9.30
C ALA A 134 1.32 -15.50 10.44
N ASP A 135 0.57 -16.57 10.62
CA ASP A 135 0.86 -17.59 11.64
C ASP A 135 2.20 -18.29 11.40
N GLN A 136 2.49 -18.62 10.14
CA GLN A 136 3.76 -19.27 9.75
C GLN A 136 4.95 -18.32 9.96
N VAL A 137 4.77 -17.04 9.66
CA VAL A 137 5.79 -16.00 9.84
C VAL A 137 6.12 -15.81 11.32
N VAL A 138 5.10 -15.81 12.19
CA VAL A 138 5.28 -15.71 13.65
C VAL A 138 5.88 -16.98 14.24
N ALA A 139 5.50 -18.16 13.76
CA ALA A 139 6.02 -19.44 14.23
C ALA A 139 7.50 -19.66 13.80
N ASN A 140 7.91 -19.10 12.65
CA ASN A 140 9.26 -19.29 12.07
C ASN A 140 9.91 -17.93 11.72
N PRO A 141 10.34 -17.14 12.71
CA PRO A 141 10.88 -15.79 12.48
C PRO A 141 12.16 -15.78 11.63
N GLN A 142 12.86 -16.90 11.52
CA GLN A 142 14.10 -17.02 10.74
C GLN A 142 13.85 -17.12 9.23
N SER A 143 12.68 -17.59 8.80
CA SER A 143 12.35 -17.70 7.38
C SER A 143 12.19 -16.34 6.68
N CYS A 144 12.06 -15.25 7.43
CA CYS A 144 12.08 -13.88 6.88
C CYS A 144 13.50 -13.42 6.48
N LYS A 145 14.55 -13.99 7.08
CA LYS A 145 15.94 -13.58 6.83
C LYS A 145 16.51 -14.17 5.55
N ASP A 146 16.04 -15.36 5.16
CA ASP A 146 16.53 -16.08 3.99
C ASP A 146 15.87 -15.65 2.67
N ARG A 147 14.91 -14.72 2.71
CA ARG A 147 14.20 -14.16 1.55
C ARG A 147 14.59 -12.71 1.21
N GLN A 148 15.63 -12.19 1.84
CA GLN A 148 16.19 -10.86 1.59
C GLN A 148 17.46 -10.96 0.76
#